data_9744c954da860127725ea72bc1b921c3
#
_entry.id   9744c954da860127725ea72bc1b921c3
#
_cell.length_a   1.000
_cell.length_b   1.000
_cell.length_c   1.000
_cell.angle_alpha   90.00
_cell.angle_beta   90.00
_cell.angle_gamma   90.00
#
_symmetry.space_group_name_H-M   'P 1'
#
loop_
_entity.id
_entity.type
_entity.pdbx_description
1 polymer ?
#
loop_
_entity_poly.entity_id
_entity_poly.type
_entity_poly.pdbx_seq_one_letter_code
_entity_poly.pdbx_strand_id
1 'polypeptide(L)'
;GRFWHTREPSVVWFFKNHWFNIIGIIRDHGIFYYCNIASPYVIDDEALKYIDYDLDIKVFPDYSYKVLDRNEYNLHKKKMEYPEKLREILEVELDKLRGMVENRVGPFAEGEVMRQYERFKENVLNQ
;
A
#
# COMPACT_ATOMS: atom_id res chain seq x y z
N GLY A 1 22.18 -3.85 2.24
CA GLY A 1 22.04 -3.67 2.58
C GLY A 1 22.04 -3.46 3.05
N ARG A 2 21.81 -3.17 3.39
CA ARG A 2 21.67 -2.85 3.96
C ARG A 2 20.94 -2.82 4.56
N PHE A 3 20.59 -3.06 5.08
CA PHE A 3 19.81 -2.85 5.76
C PHE A 3 19.91 -2.57 6.75
N TRP A 4 19.89 -2.22 7.22
CA TRP A 4 19.95 -1.76 8.05
C TRP A 4 19.28 -0.98 8.58
N HIS A 5 19.22 -0.81 8.75
CA HIS A 5 18.87 0.12 9.21
C HIS A 5 17.86 0.18 9.92
N THR A 6 18.09 0.66 10.31
CA THR A 6 17.05 0.89 11.12
C THR A 6 15.81 0.81 10.43
N ARG A 7 15.04 -0.02 10.77
CA ARG A 7 13.85 -0.15 10.15
C ARG A 7 12.83 0.54 10.92
N GLU A 8 12.06 1.35 10.23
CA GLU A 8 10.90 1.95 10.84
C GLU A 8 9.85 0.87 11.04
N PRO A 9 9.19 0.79 12.22
CA PRO A 9 8.12 -0.16 12.40
C PRO A 9 7.02 0.08 11.37
N SER A 10 6.51 -0.97 10.80
CA SER A 10 5.47 -0.85 9.78
C SER A 10 4.52 -2.03 9.80
N VAL A 11 3.33 -1.81 9.24
CA VAL A 11 2.32 -2.86 9.05
C VAL A 11 1.92 -2.82 7.58
N VAL A 12 1.88 -3.99 6.96
CA VAL A 12 1.54 -4.10 5.55
C VAL A 12 0.22 -4.85 5.40
N TRP A 13 -0.68 -4.31 4.59
CA TRP A 13 -1.93 -4.98 4.23
C TRP A 13 -1.88 -5.38 2.77
N PHE A 14 -2.06 -6.69 2.50
CA PHE A 14 -2.24 -7.24 1.17
C PHE A 14 -3.69 -7.65 1.02
N PHE A 15 -4.26 -7.44 -0.17
CA PHE A 15 -5.68 -7.72 -0.43
C PHE A 15 -5.83 -8.73 -1.56
N LYS A 16 -6.74 -9.68 -1.38
CA LYS A 16 -7.04 -10.66 -2.44
C LYS A 16 -7.97 -10.08 -3.50
N ASN A 17 -8.81 -9.11 -3.11
CA ASN A 17 -9.87 -8.59 -3.97
C ASN A 17 -9.66 -7.14 -4.39
N HIS A 18 -8.54 -6.54 -4.05
CA HIS A 18 -8.22 -5.17 -4.45
C HIS A 18 -6.87 -5.14 -5.15
N TRP A 19 -6.71 -4.16 -6.02
CA TRP A 19 -5.49 -4.00 -6.82
C TRP A 19 -4.56 -2.97 -6.19
N PHE A 20 -4.38 -3.07 -4.89
CA PHE A 20 -3.41 -2.24 -4.16
C PHE A 20 -2.96 -2.95 -2.89
N ASN A 21 -1.82 -2.53 -2.38
CA ASN A 21 -1.40 -2.89 -1.03
C ASN A 21 -1.09 -1.60 -0.28
N ILE A 22 -1.13 -1.67 1.04
CA ILE A 22 -1.01 -0.50 1.90
C ILE A 22 0.03 -0.78 2.97
N ILE A 23 1.00 0.14 3.11
CA ILE A 23 2.03 0.05 4.14
C ILE A 23 1.84 1.24 5.08
N GLY A 24 1.55 0.95 6.35
CA GLY A 24 1.50 1.97 7.40
C GLY A 24 2.84 2.02 8.11
N ILE A 25 3.49 3.18 8.09
CA ILE A 25 4.82 3.37 8.67
C ILE A 25 4.70 4.23 9.91
N ILE A 26 5.21 3.71 11.04
CA ILE A 26 5.15 4.40 12.32
C ILE A 26 6.40 5.25 12.47
N ARG A 27 6.21 6.57 12.53
CA ARG A 27 7.28 7.54 12.72
C ARG A 27 6.99 8.43 13.92
N ASP A 28 7.99 9.19 14.35
CA ASP A 28 7.87 10.05 15.53
C ASP A 28 6.75 11.07 15.41
N HIS A 29 6.50 11.56 14.20
CA HIS A 29 5.50 12.61 13.97
C HIS A 29 4.13 12.07 13.57
N GLY A 30 3.95 10.75 13.53
CA GLY A 30 2.68 10.14 13.19
C GLY A 30 2.83 9.00 12.19
N ILE A 31 1.69 8.61 11.64
CA ILE A 31 1.64 7.48 10.71
C ILE A 31 1.67 8.00 9.28
N PHE A 32 2.62 7.49 8.50
CA PHE A 32 2.66 7.71 7.06
C PHE A 32 2.19 6.43 6.38
N TYR A 33 1.60 6.57 5.22
CA TYR A 33 1.21 5.39 4.43
C TYR A 33 1.84 5.47 3.04
N TYR A 34 2.28 4.32 2.55
CA TYR A 34 2.63 4.12 1.15
C TYR A 34 1.68 3.09 0.59
N CYS A 35 0.99 3.45 -0.47
CA CYS A 35 0.00 2.59 -1.09
C CYS A 35 0.41 2.35 -2.53
N ASN A 36 0.63 1.09 -2.89
CA ASN A 36 1.06 0.72 -4.23
C ASN A 36 -0.13 0.16 -5.01
N ILE A 37 -0.36 0.65 -6.22
CA ILE A 37 -1.30 0.02 -7.13
C ILE A 37 -0.60 -1.19 -7.72
N ALA A 38 -1.16 -2.36 -7.47
CA ALA A 38 -0.54 -3.63 -7.80
C ALA A 38 -1.64 -4.66 -8.03
N SER A 39 -1.33 -5.76 -8.72
CA SER A 39 -2.30 -6.83 -8.89
C SER A 39 -2.65 -7.45 -7.53
N PRO A 40 -3.82 -8.10 -7.41
CA PRO A 40 -4.10 -8.91 -6.23
C PRO A 40 -2.99 -9.93 -6.04
N TYR A 41 -2.64 -10.21 -4.80
CA TYR A 41 -1.58 -11.17 -4.55
C TYR A 41 -2.06 -12.60 -4.80
N VAL A 42 -1.10 -13.45 -5.14
CA VAL A 42 -1.29 -14.89 -5.20
C VAL A 42 -0.18 -15.54 -4.38
N ILE A 43 -0.46 -16.73 -3.85
CA ILE A 43 0.55 -17.49 -3.13
C ILE A 43 0.96 -18.65 -4.03
N ASP A 44 2.26 -18.73 -4.30
CA ASP A 44 2.85 -19.73 -5.17
C ASP A 44 4.14 -20.21 -4.53
N ASP A 45 4.27 -21.53 -4.31
CA ASP A 45 5.43 -22.13 -3.63
C ASP A 45 5.75 -21.44 -2.31
N GLU A 46 4.71 -21.13 -1.52
CA GLU A 46 4.81 -20.44 -0.23
C GLU A 46 5.32 -19.00 -0.34
N ALA A 47 5.41 -18.45 -1.55
CA ALA A 47 5.79 -17.06 -1.76
C ALA A 47 4.58 -16.22 -2.15
N LEU A 48 4.50 -15.02 -1.61
CA LEU A 48 3.47 -14.04 -1.96
C LEU A 48 3.96 -13.28 -3.19
N LYS A 49 3.16 -13.26 -4.25
CA LYS A 49 3.54 -12.63 -5.52
C LYS A 49 2.47 -11.67 -6.01
N TYR A 50 2.89 -10.57 -6.59
CA TYR A 50 2.00 -9.59 -7.21
C TYR A 50 2.78 -8.78 -8.25
N ILE A 51 2.06 -8.07 -9.11
CA ILE A 51 2.64 -7.18 -10.12
C ILE A 51 2.45 -5.75 -9.68
N ASP A 52 3.55 -4.99 -9.60
CA ASP A 52 3.53 -3.56 -9.25
C ASP A 52 3.38 -2.75 -10.54
N TYR A 53 2.43 -1.81 -10.57
CA TYR A 53 2.15 -1.01 -11.75
C TYR A 53 2.74 0.41 -11.68
N ASP A 54 3.66 0.65 -10.74
CA ASP A 54 4.39 1.92 -10.63
C ASP A 54 3.48 3.14 -10.42
N LEU A 55 2.38 2.96 -9.74
CA LEU A 55 1.46 4.04 -9.41
C LEU A 55 1.21 3.99 -7.91
N ASP A 56 1.70 4.99 -7.19
CA ASP A 56 1.70 4.98 -5.74
C ASP A 56 0.98 6.19 -5.16
N ILE A 57 0.45 6.03 -3.95
CA ILE A 57 -0.07 7.14 -3.16
C ILE A 57 0.70 7.19 -1.85
N LYS A 58 1.22 8.38 -1.51
CA LYS A 58 1.81 8.63 -0.20
C LYS A 58 0.82 9.44 0.63
N VAL A 59 0.50 8.96 1.83
CA VAL A 59 -0.42 9.63 2.75
C VAL A 59 0.34 10.13 3.95
N PHE A 60 0.13 11.39 4.31
CA PHE A 60 0.81 12.03 5.43
C PHE A 60 -0.03 11.91 6.71
N PRO A 61 0.56 12.16 7.90
CA PRO A 61 -0.17 12.01 9.15
C PRO A 61 -1.46 12.82 9.28
N ASP A 62 -1.57 13.93 8.54
CA ASP A 62 -2.77 14.74 8.51
C ASP A 62 -3.80 14.24 7.49
N TYR A 63 -3.52 13.08 6.86
CA TYR A 63 -4.34 12.45 5.83
C TYR A 63 -4.35 13.20 4.49
N SER A 64 -3.52 14.22 4.32
CA SER A 64 -3.27 14.73 2.98
C SER A 64 -2.48 13.67 2.21
N TYR A 65 -2.60 13.66 0.89
CA TYR A 65 -1.93 12.66 0.10
C TYR A 65 -1.45 13.19 -1.24
N LYS A 66 -0.49 12.47 -1.83
CA LYS A 66 0.05 12.74 -3.16
C LYS A 66 0.03 11.45 -3.97
N VAL A 67 -0.33 11.57 -5.24
CA VAL A 67 -0.14 10.47 -6.19
C VAL A 67 1.28 10.59 -6.73
N LEU A 68 2.06 9.55 -6.54
CA LEU A 68 3.47 9.50 -6.96
C LEU A 68 3.58 8.69 -8.24
N ASP A 69 4.64 8.98 -9.01
CA ASP A 69 5.02 8.17 -10.18
C ASP A 69 3.98 8.13 -11.29
N ARG A 70 3.09 9.14 -11.32
CA ARG A 70 2.07 9.22 -12.38
C ARG A 70 2.71 9.29 -13.77
N ASN A 71 3.83 10.00 -13.88
CA ASN A 71 4.54 10.12 -15.15
C ASN A 71 5.14 8.78 -15.57
N GLU A 72 5.73 8.04 -14.63
CA GLU A 72 6.24 6.70 -14.92
C GLU A 72 5.13 5.75 -15.32
N TYR A 73 4.00 5.79 -14.62
CA TYR A 73 2.85 4.98 -14.95
C TYR A 73 2.36 5.28 -16.38
N ASN A 74 2.24 6.55 -16.73
CA ASN A 74 1.80 6.96 -18.06
C ASN A 74 2.76 6.48 -19.14
N LEU A 75 4.06 6.55 -18.87
CA LEU A 75 5.08 6.08 -19.77
C LEU A 75 5.03 4.56 -19.95
N HIS A 76 4.97 3.82 -18.85
CA HIS A 76 4.92 2.36 -18.89
C HIS A 76 3.62 1.86 -19.52
N LYS A 77 2.51 2.48 -19.22
CA LYS A 77 1.21 2.15 -19.81
C LYS A 77 1.27 2.20 -21.31
N LYS A 78 1.92 3.23 -21.86
CA LYS A 78 2.08 3.40 -23.29
C LYS A 78 3.10 2.42 -23.88
N LYS A 79 4.25 2.30 -23.23
CA LYS A 79 5.36 1.47 -23.69
C LYS A 79 5.05 -0.02 -23.62
N MET A 80 4.38 -0.45 -22.57
CA MET A 80 4.02 -1.86 -22.34
C MET A 80 2.68 -2.20 -22.97
N GLU A 81 2.02 -1.24 -23.60
CA GLU A 81 0.72 -1.44 -24.23
C GLU A 81 -0.30 -2.09 -23.30
N TYR A 82 -0.45 -1.54 -22.11
CA TYR A 82 -1.43 -2.08 -21.15
C TYR A 82 -2.81 -2.14 -21.81
N PRO A 83 -3.51 -3.29 -21.74
CA PRO A 83 -4.87 -3.39 -22.27
C PRO A 83 -5.77 -2.33 -21.65
N GLU A 84 -6.71 -1.83 -22.44
CA GLU A 84 -7.66 -0.82 -21.97
C GLU A 84 -8.37 -1.25 -20.69
N LYS A 85 -8.79 -2.51 -20.65
CA LYS A 85 -9.48 -3.05 -19.48
C LYS A 85 -8.61 -2.99 -18.22
N LEU A 86 -7.32 -3.29 -18.35
CA LEU A 86 -6.38 -3.18 -17.23
C LEU A 86 -6.27 -1.73 -16.77
N ARG A 87 -6.14 -0.79 -17.71
CA ARG A 87 -6.06 0.64 -17.36
C ARG A 87 -7.30 1.11 -16.62
N GLU A 88 -8.48 0.66 -17.05
CA GLU A 88 -9.73 0.99 -16.38
C GLU A 88 -9.75 0.45 -14.94
N ILE A 89 -9.33 -0.79 -14.75
CA ILE A 89 -9.26 -1.40 -13.42
C ILE A 89 -8.35 -0.59 -12.51
N LEU A 90 -7.16 -0.23 -13.00
CA LEU A 90 -6.19 0.49 -12.19
C LEU A 90 -6.71 1.88 -11.78
N GLU A 91 -7.39 2.60 -12.67
CA GLU A 91 -7.96 3.91 -12.34
C GLU A 91 -9.12 3.77 -11.34
N VAL A 92 -9.96 2.76 -11.49
CA VAL A 92 -11.06 2.50 -10.56
C VAL A 92 -10.50 2.18 -9.18
N GLU A 93 -9.47 1.33 -9.11
CA GLU A 93 -8.88 0.95 -7.83
C GLU A 93 -8.16 2.13 -7.17
N LEU A 94 -7.53 2.99 -7.98
CA LEU A 94 -6.93 4.22 -7.45
C LEU A 94 -8.00 5.11 -6.79
N ASP A 95 -9.17 5.25 -7.44
CA ASP A 95 -10.26 6.02 -6.88
C ASP A 95 -10.81 5.39 -5.59
N LYS A 96 -10.90 4.07 -5.54
CA LYS A 96 -11.30 3.38 -4.32
C LYS A 96 -10.33 3.66 -3.18
N LEU A 97 -9.04 3.59 -3.48
CA LEU A 97 -8.00 3.85 -2.49
C LEU A 97 -8.09 5.29 -1.97
N ARG A 98 -8.27 6.26 -2.87
CA ARG A 98 -8.50 7.66 -2.47
C ARG A 98 -9.68 7.79 -1.52
N GLY A 99 -10.79 7.12 -1.86
CA GLY A 99 -11.99 7.14 -1.01
C GLY A 99 -11.72 6.58 0.37
N MET A 100 -10.93 5.50 0.46
CA MET A 100 -10.56 4.94 1.76
C MET A 100 -9.77 5.93 2.60
N VAL A 101 -8.81 6.64 1.98
CA VAL A 101 -8.01 7.65 2.68
C VAL A 101 -8.92 8.79 3.16
N GLU A 102 -9.76 9.30 2.28
CA GLU A 102 -10.63 10.45 2.58
C GLU A 102 -11.65 10.12 3.68
N ASN A 103 -12.14 8.89 3.69
CA ASN A 103 -13.11 8.44 4.69
C ASN A 103 -12.46 7.77 5.91
N ARG A 104 -11.14 7.65 5.92
CA ARG A 104 -10.37 7.07 7.04
C ARG A 104 -10.89 5.71 7.45
N VAL A 105 -11.06 4.84 6.48
CA VAL A 105 -11.57 3.48 6.72
C VAL A 105 -10.49 2.44 6.53
N GLY A 106 -10.70 1.24 7.08
CA GLY A 106 -9.75 0.12 6.99
C GLY A 106 -8.42 0.48 7.62
N PRO A 107 -7.29 0.28 6.91
CA PRO A 107 -5.97 0.61 7.44
C PRO A 107 -5.81 2.09 7.81
N PHE A 108 -6.62 2.98 7.23
CA PHE A 108 -6.55 4.42 7.48
C PHE A 108 -7.40 4.86 8.67
N ALA A 109 -8.11 3.93 9.30
CA ALA A 109 -8.88 4.26 10.50
C ALA A 109 -7.93 4.68 11.62
N GLU A 110 -8.35 5.67 12.39
CA GLU A 110 -7.51 6.17 13.48
C GLU A 110 -7.14 5.04 14.44
N GLY A 111 -5.86 4.92 14.73
CA GLY A 111 -5.35 3.91 15.65
C GLY A 111 -5.19 2.51 15.08
N GLU A 112 -5.59 2.27 13.83
CA GLU A 112 -5.56 0.91 13.29
C GLU A 112 -4.14 0.37 13.08
N VAL A 113 -3.23 1.19 12.57
CA VAL A 113 -1.83 0.77 12.39
C VAL A 113 -1.22 0.39 13.72
N MET A 114 -1.41 1.23 14.74
CA MET A 114 -0.87 0.94 16.08
C MET A 114 -1.49 -0.31 16.69
N ARG A 115 -2.79 -0.50 16.49
CA ARG A 115 -3.49 -1.69 17.00
C ARG A 115 -2.90 -2.96 16.40
N GLN A 116 -2.69 -2.99 15.09
CA GLN A 116 -2.11 -4.15 14.42
C GLN A 116 -0.66 -4.37 14.84
N TYR A 117 0.11 -3.30 14.98
CA TYR A 117 1.50 -3.40 15.40
C TYR A 117 1.61 -3.97 16.82
N GLU A 118 0.76 -3.50 17.74
CA GLU A 118 0.76 -4.01 19.12
C GLU A 118 0.36 -5.48 19.18
N ARG A 119 -0.61 -5.90 18.38
CA ARG A 119 -1.00 -7.31 18.27
C ARG A 119 0.16 -8.17 17.78
N PHE A 120 0.92 -7.68 16.80
CA PHE A 120 2.10 -8.39 16.30
C PHE A 120 3.13 -8.57 17.41
N LYS A 121 3.42 -7.51 18.17
CA LYS A 121 4.37 -7.57 19.27
C LYS A 121 3.95 -8.58 20.34
N GLU A 122 2.68 -8.59 20.69
CA GLU A 122 2.16 -9.56 21.66
C GLU A 122 2.34 -10.98 21.17
N ASN A 123 2.02 -11.24 19.91
CA ASN A 123 2.16 -12.57 19.34
C ASN A 123 3.61 -13.03 19.32
N VAL A 124 4.54 -12.15 19.01
CA VAL A 124 5.97 -12.46 19.02
C VAL A 124 6.47 -12.74 20.43
N LEU A 125 6.06 -11.93 21.40
CA LEU A 125 6.50 -12.09 22.78
C LEU A 125 5.92 -13.33 23.46
N ASN A 126 4.76 -13.79 23.00
CA ASN A 126 4.10 -14.97 23.58
C ASN A 126 4.51 -16.29 22.90
N GLN A 127 5.39 -16.21 21.94
CA GLN A 127 5.99 -17.40 21.32
C GLN A 127 7.27 -17.78 22.07
#